data_99add3e7d9c918f58facf4a793e61a2a
#
_entry.id   99add3e7d9c918f58facf4a793e61a2a
#
_cell.length_a   1.000
_cell.length_b   1.000
_cell.length_c   1.000
_cell.angle_alpha   90.00
_cell.angle_beta   90.00
_cell.angle_gamma   90.00
#
_symmetry.space_group_name_H-M   'P 1'
#
loop_
_entity.id
_entity.type
_entity.pdbx_description
1 polymer ?
#
loop_
_entity_poly.entity_id
_entity_poly.type
_entity_poly.pdbx_seq_one_letter_code
_entity_poly.pdbx_strand_id
1 'polypeptide(L)'
;VTSTEFQYINTLSSNAQTQINAKGVGDALLGTAQTWTAGQRGEITALSSATTITIDMADSNNFSVTLAHNATFANPSNDTAGQSGSIFITQDGTGSRTASWGSDWDFAGGTAPTLSTTAAAVDRIDYVIKDASNIHAVATLALS
;
A
#
# COMPACT_ATOMS: atom_id res chain seq x y z
N VAL A 1 -18.39 45.58 7.62
CA VAL A 1 -19.05 44.26 7.75
C VAL A 1 -20.45 44.54 8.21
N THR A 2 -21.45 44.16 7.44
CA THR A 2 -22.87 44.33 7.77
C THR A 2 -23.29 43.28 8.80
N SER A 3 -24.35 43.57 9.57
CA SER A 3 -24.92 42.61 10.53
C SER A 3 -25.35 41.28 9.84
N THR A 4 -25.72 41.38 8.55
CA THR A 4 -26.08 40.22 7.72
C THR A 4 -24.86 39.35 7.41
N GLU A 5 -23.73 39.93 7.05
CA GLU A 5 -22.47 39.21 6.84
C GLU A 5 -21.97 38.53 8.12
N PHE A 6 -22.18 39.19 9.27
CA PHE A 6 -21.87 38.62 10.58
C PHE A 6 -22.78 37.43 10.92
N GLN A 7 -24.06 37.47 10.50
CA GLN A 7 -25.00 36.36 10.70
C GLN A 7 -24.63 35.12 9.86
N TYR A 8 -24.12 35.31 8.64
CA TYR A 8 -23.64 34.17 7.82
C TYR A 8 -22.45 33.45 8.46
N ILE A 9 -21.59 34.15 9.17
CA ILE A 9 -20.48 33.54 9.91
C ILE A 9 -20.99 32.81 11.16
N ASN A 10 -22.06 33.31 11.78
CA ASN A 10 -22.65 32.74 13.01
C ASN A 10 -23.55 31.52 12.77
N THR A 11 -23.98 31.29 11.51
CA THR A 11 -24.80 30.13 11.12
C THR A 11 -23.98 28.94 10.64
N LEU A 12 -22.65 29.05 10.60
CA LEU A 12 -21.79 27.87 10.43
C LEU A 12 -22.01 26.91 11.60
N SER A 13 -22.12 25.63 11.32
CA SER A 13 -22.40 24.55 12.31
C SER A 13 -21.39 24.50 13.47
N SER A 14 -20.27 25.18 13.35
CA SER A 14 -19.32 25.53 14.38
C SER A 14 -18.65 26.85 13.97
N ASN A 15 -18.05 27.59 14.91
CA ASN A 15 -17.34 28.80 14.51
C ASN A 15 -16.18 28.45 13.53
N ALA A 16 -15.83 29.39 12.66
CA ALA A 16 -14.80 29.18 11.66
C ALA A 16 -13.45 28.70 12.26
N GLN A 17 -13.12 29.18 13.46
CA GLN A 17 -11.91 28.76 14.17
C GLN A 17 -11.96 27.28 14.58
N THR A 18 -13.12 26.78 15.00
CA THR A 18 -13.30 25.36 15.33
C THR A 18 -13.17 24.49 14.08
N GLN A 19 -13.71 24.93 12.95
CA GLN A 19 -13.55 24.23 11.67
C GLN A 19 -12.10 24.24 11.17
N ILE A 20 -11.40 25.36 11.32
CA ILE A 20 -9.97 25.48 11.00
C ILE A 20 -9.14 24.57 11.91
N ASN A 21 -9.45 24.56 13.20
CA ASN A 21 -8.77 23.69 14.17
C ASN A 21 -9.07 22.20 13.93
N ALA A 22 -10.29 21.86 13.48
CA ALA A 22 -10.67 20.49 13.12
C ALA A 22 -9.99 19.97 11.85
N LYS A 23 -9.49 20.88 10.99
CA LYS A 23 -8.65 20.55 9.83
C LYS A 23 -7.27 20.02 10.22
N GLY A 24 -6.92 20.09 11.49
CA GLY A 24 -5.66 19.57 12.00
C GLY A 24 -4.46 20.46 11.67
N VAL A 25 -3.53 20.49 12.60
CA VAL A 25 -2.20 21.05 12.37
C VAL A 25 -1.43 19.98 11.60
N GLY A 26 -1.42 20.03 10.28
CA GLY A 26 -0.63 19.10 9.49
C GLY A 26 -1.36 18.41 8.32
N ASP A 27 -2.42 19.03 7.79
CA ASP A 27 -2.97 18.57 6.51
C ASP A 27 -1.89 18.66 5.43
N ALA A 28 -1.70 17.56 4.70
CA ALA A 28 -0.75 17.53 3.61
C ALA A 28 -1.12 18.57 2.54
N LEU A 29 -0.21 19.49 2.27
CA LEU A 29 -0.41 20.54 1.26
C LEU A 29 0.12 20.03 -0.08
N LEU A 30 -0.77 19.95 -1.07
CA LEU A 30 -0.37 19.59 -2.43
C LEU A 30 0.56 20.67 -3.02
N GLY A 31 1.66 20.25 -3.62
CA GLY A 31 2.60 21.14 -4.29
C GLY A 31 3.60 21.86 -3.38
N THR A 32 3.66 21.54 -2.09
CA THR A 32 4.64 22.07 -1.15
C THR A 32 5.42 20.95 -0.49
N ALA A 33 6.75 21.06 -0.43
CA ALA A 33 7.57 20.11 0.34
C ALA A 33 7.22 20.19 1.82
N GLN A 34 7.00 19.03 2.45
CA GLN A 34 6.63 18.92 3.85
C GLN A 34 7.60 17.99 4.59
N THR A 35 7.94 18.38 5.81
CA THR A 35 8.75 17.55 6.71
C THR A 35 7.85 17.00 7.82
N TRP A 36 7.78 15.70 7.92
CA TRP A 36 7.07 15.01 8.99
C TRP A 36 8.02 14.78 10.17
N THR A 37 7.69 15.32 11.32
CA THR A 37 8.51 15.19 12.55
C THR A 37 8.18 13.93 13.35
N ALA A 38 7.09 13.24 13.02
CA ALA A 38 6.72 11.96 13.61
C ALA A 38 6.74 10.86 12.53
N GLY A 39 6.93 9.60 12.95
CA GLY A 39 6.90 8.46 12.03
C GLY A 39 5.57 8.34 11.29
N GLN A 40 5.62 8.24 9.97
CA GLN A 40 4.46 7.96 9.14
C GLN A 40 4.29 6.45 9.04
N ARG A 41 3.08 5.97 9.31
CA ARG A 41 2.75 4.54 9.28
C ARG A 41 1.68 4.29 8.23
N GLY A 42 2.05 3.53 7.18
CA GLY A 42 1.06 2.98 6.26
C GLY A 42 0.37 1.77 6.88
N GLU A 43 -0.91 1.61 6.62
CA GLU A 43 -1.62 0.37 6.95
C GLU A 43 -1.02 -0.81 6.20
N ILE A 44 -1.08 -2.00 6.79
CA ILE A 44 -0.77 -3.26 6.11
C ILE A 44 -2.09 -4.00 5.91
N THR A 45 -2.59 -4.00 4.68
CA THR A 45 -3.86 -4.65 4.34
C THR A 45 -3.64 -6.15 4.17
N ALA A 46 -4.44 -6.96 4.88
CA ALA A 46 -4.37 -8.41 4.77
C ALA A 46 -5.10 -8.90 3.52
N LEU A 47 -4.39 -9.65 2.67
CA LEU A 47 -4.95 -10.30 1.50
C LEU A 47 -5.40 -11.73 1.85
N SER A 48 -6.48 -12.18 1.21
CA SER A 48 -6.93 -13.57 1.31
C SER A 48 -6.06 -14.48 0.43
N SER A 49 -5.62 -15.62 0.98
CA SER A 49 -4.92 -16.63 0.20
C SER A 49 -5.88 -17.28 -0.81
N ALA A 50 -5.47 -17.31 -2.06
CA ALA A 50 -6.19 -17.93 -3.17
C ALA A 50 -5.17 -18.40 -4.23
N THR A 51 -5.63 -19.21 -5.20
CA THR A 51 -4.80 -19.59 -6.35
C THR A 51 -4.48 -18.42 -7.27
N THR A 52 -5.33 -17.38 -7.25
CA THR A 52 -5.07 -16.09 -7.90
C THR A 52 -5.35 -14.98 -6.88
N ILE A 53 -4.38 -14.11 -6.66
CA ILE A 53 -4.47 -12.98 -5.76
C ILE A 53 -4.35 -11.71 -6.62
N THR A 54 -5.41 -10.90 -6.64
CA THR A 54 -5.39 -9.58 -7.27
C THR A 54 -5.36 -8.54 -6.16
N ILE A 55 -4.34 -7.69 -6.18
CA ILE A 55 -4.15 -6.63 -5.20
C ILE A 55 -4.86 -5.38 -5.72
N ASP A 56 -5.74 -4.79 -4.91
CA ASP A 56 -6.25 -3.44 -5.15
C ASP A 56 -5.28 -2.42 -4.54
N MET A 57 -4.56 -1.69 -5.38
CA MET A 57 -3.56 -0.72 -4.94
C MET A 57 -4.18 0.54 -4.33
N ALA A 58 -5.51 0.74 -4.48
CA ALA A 58 -6.21 1.82 -3.79
C ALA A 58 -6.41 1.54 -2.29
N ASP A 59 -6.36 0.28 -1.87
CA ASP A 59 -6.60 -0.09 -0.47
C ASP A 59 -5.44 0.28 0.46
N SER A 60 -4.19 0.15 0.00
CA SER A 60 -2.99 0.42 0.81
C SER A 60 -1.73 0.50 -0.04
N ASN A 61 -0.63 0.90 0.61
CA ASN A 61 0.73 0.75 0.08
C ASN A 61 1.40 -0.55 0.55
N ASN A 62 0.93 -1.15 1.64
CA ASN A 62 1.54 -2.36 2.19
C ASN A 62 0.48 -3.45 2.34
N PHE A 63 0.88 -4.67 2.00
CA PHE A 63 0.01 -5.82 2.01
C PHE A 63 0.67 -6.99 2.72
N SER A 64 -0.14 -7.91 3.23
CA SER A 64 0.34 -9.17 3.80
C SER A 64 -0.55 -10.33 3.38
N VAL A 65 0.05 -11.51 3.22
CA VAL A 65 -0.69 -12.75 2.95
C VAL A 65 0.05 -13.93 3.55
N THR A 66 -0.71 -14.86 4.14
CA THR A 66 -0.19 -16.20 4.45
C THR A 66 -0.69 -17.16 3.37
N LEU A 67 0.23 -17.72 2.59
CA LEU A 67 -0.11 -18.61 1.48
C LEU A 67 -0.55 -19.98 1.99
N ALA A 68 -1.80 -20.34 1.72
CA ALA A 68 -2.32 -21.70 1.90
C ALA A 68 -2.34 -22.50 0.59
N HIS A 69 -1.99 -21.86 -0.53
CA HIS A 69 -1.98 -22.45 -1.87
C HIS A 69 -0.75 -21.93 -2.64
N ASN A 70 -0.37 -22.63 -3.71
CA ASN A 70 0.43 -22.02 -4.75
C ASN A 70 -0.39 -20.91 -5.39
N ALA A 71 0.15 -19.71 -5.50
CA ALA A 71 -0.58 -18.52 -5.90
C ALA A 71 0.01 -17.87 -7.15
N THR A 72 -0.85 -17.24 -7.93
CA THR A 72 -0.47 -16.25 -8.94
C THR A 72 -0.85 -14.87 -8.41
N PHE A 73 0.12 -14.00 -8.19
CA PHE A 73 -0.13 -12.57 -8.00
C PHE A 73 -0.43 -11.98 -9.37
N ALA A 74 -1.70 -11.75 -9.64
CA ALA A 74 -2.16 -11.18 -10.91
C ALA A 74 -1.69 -9.72 -11.04
N ASN A 75 -1.87 -9.13 -12.21
CA ASN A 75 -1.72 -7.69 -12.36
C ASN A 75 -2.67 -6.99 -11.40
N PRO A 76 -2.20 -5.99 -10.63
CA PRO A 76 -3.05 -5.31 -9.67
C PRO A 76 -4.12 -4.45 -10.34
N SER A 77 -5.04 -3.95 -9.56
CA SER A 77 -6.01 -2.93 -9.96
C SER A 77 -5.72 -1.61 -9.26
N ASN A 78 -6.20 -0.51 -9.83
CA ASN A 78 -6.08 0.86 -9.29
C ASN A 78 -4.63 1.30 -9.01
N ASP A 79 -3.68 0.71 -9.69
CA ASP A 79 -2.28 1.06 -9.59
C ASP A 79 -2.02 2.46 -10.17
N THR A 80 -1.26 3.26 -9.43
CA THR A 80 -0.96 4.65 -9.79
C THR A 80 0.56 4.87 -9.80
N ALA A 81 1.06 5.45 -10.88
CA ALA A 81 2.49 5.75 -11.02
C ALA A 81 3.03 6.58 -9.85
N GLY A 82 4.18 6.15 -9.31
CA GLY A 82 4.83 6.74 -8.13
C GLY A 82 4.40 6.12 -6.80
N GLN A 83 3.36 5.30 -6.76
CA GLN A 83 3.02 4.54 -5.55
C GLN A 83 4.12 3.50 -5.26
N SER A 84 4.46 3.34 -4.00
CA SER A 84 5.46 2.37 -3.56
C SER A 84 5.06 1.73 -2.23
N GLY A 85 5.52 0.51 -2.00
CA GLY A 85 5.19 -0.22 -0.79
C GLY A 85 5.82 -1.59 -0.72
N SER A 86 5.27 -2.45 0.13
CA SER A 86 5.78 -3.79 0.39
C SER A 86 4.66 -4.82 0.48
N ILE A 87 4.93 -6.02 -0.01
CA ILE A 87 4.06 -7.19 0.15
C ILE A 87 4.81 -8.20 1.03
N PHE A 88 4.26 -8.52 2.20
CA PHE A 88 4.77 -9.55 3.09
C PHE A 88 4.09 -10.88 2.78
N ILE A 89 4.87 -11.87 2.36
CA ILE A 89 4.37 -13.19 1.96
C ILE A 89 4.89 -14.22 2.97
N THR A 90 3.98 -14.80 3.71
CA THR A 90 4.31 -15.83 4.74
C THR A 90 3.93 -17.22 4.22
N GLN A 91 4.80 -18.19 4.38
CA GLN A 91 4.47 -19.59 4.16
C GLN A 91 3.52 -20.08 5.27
N ASP A 92 2.57 -20.94 4.93
CA ASP A 92 1.74 -21.60 5.94
C ASP A 92 2.55 -22.61 6.77
N GLY A 93 1.88 -23.35 7.69
CA GLY A 93 2.51 -24.38 8.51
C GLY A 93 3.03 -25.59 7.72
N THR A 94 2.69 -25.71 6.44
CA THR A 94 3.18 -26.77 5.54
C THR A 94 4.44 -26.31 4.79
N GLY A 95 4.48 -25.03 4.40
CA GLY A 95 5.55 -24.48 3.58
C GLY A 95 5.47 -24.92 2.10
N SER A 96 6.52 -24.59 1.35
CA SER A 96 6.68 -24.98 -0.08
C SER A 96 5.61 -24.41 -1.00
N ARG A 97 4.92 -23.33 -0.60
CA ARG A 97 4.01 -22.60 -1.48
C ARG A 97 4.83 -21.79 -2.47
N THR A 98 4.42 -21.82 -3.73
CA THR A 98 5.07 -21.09 -4.81
C THR A 98 4.26 -19.87 -5.22
N ALA A 99 4.95 -18.86 -5.75
CA ALA A 99 4.32 -17.70 -6.37
C ALA A 99 4.70 -17.60 -7.84
N SER A 100 3.72 -17.25 -8.67
CA SER A 100 3.93 -16.70 -10.02
C SER A 100 3.36 -15.28 -10.08
N TRP A 101 3.76 -14.53 -11.11
CA TRP A 101 3.50 -13.10 -11.18
C TRP A 101 2.88 -12.73 -12.52
N GLY A 102 1.95 -11.81 -12.51
CA GLY A 102 1.38 -11.21 -13.71
C GLY A 102 2.41 -10.44 -14.52
N SER A 103 2.05 -10.10 -15.75
CA SER A 103 2.95 -9.48 -16.73
C SER A 103 3.45 -8.09 -16.34
N ASP A 104 2.76 -7.39 -15.43
CA ASP A 104 3.10 -6.03 -15.04
C ASP A 104 4.17 -5.98 -13.93
N TRP A 105 4.48 -7.14 -13.33
CA TRP A 105 5.52 -7.27 -12.32
C TRP A 105 6.89 -7.49 -12.95
N ASP A 106 7.74 -6.47 -12.86
CA ASP A 106 9.11 -6.47 -13.40
C ASP A 106 10.12 -6.73 -12.29
N PHE A 107 10.80 -7.87 -12.39
CA PHE A 107 11.91 -8.22 -11.49
C PHE A 107 13.26 -8.06 -12.18
N ALA A 108 14.32 -7.87 -11.38
CA ALA A 108 15.68 -7.72 -11.90
C ALA A 108 16.08 -8.90 -12.80
N GLY A 109 16.57 -8.57 -13.98
CA GLY A 109 16.95 -9.58 -15.00
C GLY A 109 15.78 -10.30 -15.63
N GLY A 110 14.54 -9.82 -15.45
CA GLY A 110 13.33 -10.44 -15.98
C GLY A 110 12.98 -11.78 -15.34
N THR A 111 13.54 -12.09 -14.18
CA THR A 111 13.33 -13.38 -13.50
C THR A 111 12.59 -13.15 -12.17
N ALA A 112 11.40 -13.70 -12.05
CA ALA A 112 10.63 -13.66 -10.82
C ALA A 112 11.34 -14.42 -9.68
N PRO A 113 11.25 -13.94 -8.42
CA PRO A 113 11.87 -14.61 -7.29
C PRO A 113 11.22 -15.95 -6.99
N THR A 114 12.03 -16.91 -6.55
CA THR A 114 11.54 -18.13 -5.94
C THR A 114 11.38 -17.89 -4.45
N LEU A 115 10.18 -18.05 -3.91
CA LEU A 115 9.91 -17.86 -2.49
C LEU A 115 10.63 -18.88 -1.62
N SER A 116 10.90 -18.49 -0.39
CA SER A 116 11.40 -19.40 0.66
C SER A 116 10.41 -20.52 0.91
N THR A 117 10.91 -21.75 1.10
CA THR A 117 10.06 -22.94 1.17
C THR A 117 9.80 -23.42 2.60
N THR A 118 10.52 -22.91 3.58
CA THR A 118 10.36 -23.31 4.99
C THR A 118 9.00 -22.86 5.52
N ALA A 119 8.34 -23.72 6.30
CA ALA A 119 7.10 -23.37 6.99
C ALA A 119 7.29 -22.09 7.82
N ALA A 120 6.31 -21.22 7.79
CA ALA A 120 6.30 -19.91 8.45
C ALA A 120 7.40 -18.92 8.00
N ALA A 121 8.23 -19.26 6.99
CA ALA A 121 9.17 -18.28 6.42
C ALA A 121 8.42 -17.09 5.85
N VAL A 122 9.04 -15.93 5.99
CA VAL A 122 8.50 -14.66 5.47
C VAL A 122 9.42 -14.14 4.37
N ASP A 123 8.83 -13.81 3.23
CA ASP A 123 9.47 -13.10 2.14
C ASP A 123 8.83 -11.73 2.00
N ARG A 124 9.58 -10.73 1.57
CA ARG A 124 9.06 -9.39 1.30
C ARG A 124 9.37 -8.97 -0.12
N ILE A 125 8.37 -8.48 -0.80
CA ILE A 125 8.50 -7.88 -2.13
C ILE A 125 8.29 -6.39 -1.96
N ASP A 126 9.34 -5.61 -2.18
CA ASP A 126 9.27 -4.15 -2.23
C ASP A 126 9.02 -3.72 -3.66
N TYR A 127 8.14 -2.74 -3.88
CA TYR A 127 7.75 -2.33 -5.22
C TYR A 127 7.64 -0.82 -5.39
N VAL A 128 7.79 -0.38 -6.63
CA VAL A 128 7.47 0.97 -7.10
C VAL A 128 6.71 0.84 -8.42
N ILE A 129 5.53 1.45 -8.50
CA ILE A 129 4.74 1.51 -9.72
C ILE A 129 5.33 2.60 -10.63
N LYS A 130 5.89 2.21 -11.77
CA LYS A 130 6.43 3.13 -12.76
C LYS A 130 5.31 3.70 -13.65
N ASP A 131 4.44 2.84 -14.09
CA ASP A 131 3.24 3.15 -14.89
C ASP A 131 2.25 1.98 -14.80
N ALA A 132 1.08 2.09 -15.43
CA ALA A 132 -0.01 1.12 -15.36
C ALA A 132 0.30 -0.30 -15.89
N SER A 133 1.50 -0.56 -16.38
CA SER A 133 1.91 -1.86 -16.91
C SER A 133 3.32 -2.25 -16.49
N ASN A 134 3.94 -1.48 -15.61
CA ASN A 134 5.33 -1.70 -15.18
C ASN A 134 5.46 -1.43 -13.67
N ILE A 135 5.59 -2.48 -12.90
CA ILE A 135 5.79 -2.45 -11.45
C ILE A 135 7.17 -3.03 -11.16
N HIS A 136 8.12 -2.16 -10.88
CA HIS A 136 9.47 -2.60 -10.55
C HIS A 136 9.49 -3.18 -9.13
N ALA A 137 9.89 -4.43 -8.99
CA ALA A 137 9.85 -5.16 -7.75
C ALA A 137 11.19 -5.82 -7.38
N VAL A 138 11.47 -5.86 -6.08
CA VAL A 138 12.66 -6.51 -5.51
C VAL A 138 12.24 -7.41 -4.35
N ALA A 139 12.80 -8.61 -4.31
CA ALA A 139 12.53 -9.57 -3.25
C ALA A 139 13.62 -9.57 -2.18
N THR A 140 13.22 -9.59 -0.92
CA THR A 140 14.05 -9.96 0.22
C THR A 140 13.49 -11.25 0.81
N LEU A 141 14.29 -12.31 0.79
CA LEU A 141 13.84 -13.66 1.11
C LEU A 141 14.30 -14.12 2.49
N ALA A 142 13.57 -15.07 3.05
CA ALA A 142 13.89 -15.74 4.32
C ALA A 142 14.06 -14.76 5.50
N LEU A 143 13.18 -13.80 5.61
CA LEU A 143 13.06 -12.95 6.80
C LEU A 143 12.48 -13.81 7.94
N SER A 144 13.17 -13.92 9.05
CA SER A 144 12.76 -14.67 10.24
C SER A 144 12.53 -13.76 11.44
#